data_746bc7144b47fb364d48df3eddbc0c66
#
_entry.id   746bc7144b47fb364d48df3eddbc0c66
#
_cell.length_a   1.000
_cell.length_b   1.000
_cell.length_c   1.000
_cell.angle_alpha   90.00
_cell.angle_beta   90.00
_cell.angle_gamma   90.00
#
_symmetry.space_group_name_H-M   'P 1'
#
loop_
_entity.id
_entity.type
_entity.pdbx_description
1 polymer ?
#
loop_
_entity_poly.entity_id
_entity_poly.type
_entity_poly.pdbx_seq_one_letter_code
_entity_poly.pdbx_strand_id
1 'polypeptide(L)'
;MEQKKSINFTVIPNEGEPTERLYANFCAIAHTPFDFTLTFCEMIPISERDFKAAPDGSTHVVQAPVRAKIVVPVQLVPALTAALQENMRIYQESYSNVGWGKKPVH
;
A
#
# COMPACT_ATOMS: atom_id res chain seq x y z
N MET A 1 22.78 40.79 -4.66
CA MET A 1 22.28 39.50 -4.95
C MET A 1 22.00 38.66 -3.72
N GLU A 2 20.84 38.15 -3.69
CA GLU A 2 20.43 37.39 -2.53
C GLU A 2 20.96 35.98 -2.52
N GLN A 3 21.46 35.60 -1.40
CA GLN A 3 21.86 34.24 -1.24
C GLN A 3 20.70 33.43 -0.73
N LYS A 4 20.43 32.35 -1.42
CA LYS A 4 19.44 31.44 -0.92
C LYS A 4 19.99 30.71 0.25
N LYS A 5 19.30 30.79 1.35
CA LYS A 5 19.65 30.01 2.51
C LYS A 5 19.07 28.64 2.33
N SER A 6 19.94 27.67 2.53
CA SER A 6 19.52 26.30 2.50
C SER A 6 18.96 25.94 3.86
N ILE A 7 17.69 25.56 3.89
CA ILE A 7 17.05 25.15 5.13
C ILE A 7 16.83 23.66 5.03
N ASN A 8 17.42 22.95 5.96
CA ASN A 8 17.28 21.49 5.98
C ASN A 8 16.21 21.10 6.98
N PHE A 9 15.30 20.27 6.52
CA PHE A 9 14.25 19.76 7.37
C PHE A 9 14.41 18.27 7.52
N THR A 10 14.19 17.79 8.71
CA THR A 10 14.04 16.36 8.96
C THR A 10 12.64 16.15 9.50
N VAL A 11 11.88 15.32 8.81
CA VAL A 11 10.50 15.06 9.22
C VAL A 11 10.48 13.75 9.99
N ILE A 12 10.03 13.83 11.23
CA ILE A 12 9.94 12.67 12.10
C ILE A 12 8.48 12.50 12.48
N PRO A 13 7.91 11.32 12.20
CA PRO A 13 6.52 11.09 12.62
C PRO A 13 6.40 11.22 14.14
N ASN A 14 5.38 11.90 14.56
CA ASN A 14 5.14 12.13 15.98
C ASN A 14 3.76 11.60 16.32
N GLU A 15 3.70 10.52 17.08
CA GLU A 15 2.44 9.98 17.56
C GLU A 15 2.23 10.48 18.98
N GLY A 16 1.52 11.61 19.11
CA GLY A 16 1.21 12.13 20.43
C GLY A 16 0.39 11.14 21.24
N GLU A 17 -0.51 10.44 20.56
CA GLU A 17 -1.29 9.37 21.15
C GLU A 17 -1.16 8.17 20.23
N PRO A 18 -1.34 6.96 20.77
CA PRO A 18 -1.22 5.78 19.92
C PRO A 18 -2.20 5.85 18.75
N THR A 19 -1.68 5.64 17.56
CA THR A 19 -2.48 5.64 16.35
C THR A 19 -2.92 4.21 16.05
N GLU A 20 -4.19 4.06 15.72
CA GLU A 20 -4.72 2.76 15.38
C GLU A 20 -4.04 2.22 14.13
N ARG A 21 -3.64 0.98 14.18
CA ARG A 21 -3.04 0.30 13.04
C ARG A 21 -4.12 -0.47 12.33
N LEU A 22 -4.34 -0.13 11.07
CA LEU A 22 -5.37 -0.77 10.27
C LEU A 22 -4.70 -1.73 9.29
N TYR A 23 -5.28 -2.90 9.16
CA TYR A 23 -4.80 -3.88 8.22
C TYR A 23 -5.54 -3.72 6.89
N ALA A 24 -4.80 -3.76 5.80
CA ALA A 24 -5.37 -3.76 4.47
C ALA A 24 -4.53 -4.64 3.59
N ASN A 25 -5.18 -5.39 2.73
CA ASN A 25 -4.48 -6.27 1.80
C ASN A 25 -4.81 -5.97 0.35
N PHE A 26 -5.49 -4.87 0.12
CA PHE A 26 -5.78 -4.41 -1.23
C PHE A 26 -5.81 -2.89 -1.23
N CYS A 27 -5.30 -2.31 -2.30
CA CYS A 27 -5.32 -0.85 -2.43
C CYS A 27 -5.72 -0.49 -3.85
N ALA A 28 -6.80 0.26 -3.96
CA ALA A 28 -7.20 0.83 -5.23
C ALA A 28 -6.69 2.26 -5.30
N ILE A 29 -6.21 2.66 -6.47
CA ILE A 29 -5.62 3.98 -6.63
C ILE A 29 -6.32 4.71 -7.76
N ALA A 30 -6.71 5.94 -7.48
CA ALA A 30 -7.28 6.83 -8.47
C ALA A 30 -6.57 8.17 -8.38
N HIS A 31 -6.67 8.98 -9.43
CA HIS A 31 -5.97 10.25 -9.41
C HIS A 31 -6.74 11.31 -10.17
N THR A 32 -6.46 12.55 -9.81
CA THR A 32 -6.82 13.73 -10.55
C THR A 32 -5.53 14.41 -10.98
N PRO A 33 -5.59 15.55 -11.70
CA PRO A 33 -4.34 16.26 -11.98
C PRO A 33 -3.61 16.78 -10.74
N PHE A 34 -4.26 16.78 -9.58
CA PHE A 34 -3.70 17.40 -8.40
C PHE A 34 -3.34 16.43 -7.29
N ASP A 35 -4.01 15.28 -7.23
CA ASP A 35 -3.81 14.39 -6.10
C ASP A 35 -4.12 12.95 -6.49
N PHE A 36 -3.68 12.06 -5.61
CA PHE A 36 -3.98 10.64 -5.70
C PHE A 36 -4.79 10.23 -4.49
N THR A 37 -5.75 9.36 -4.72
CA THR A 37 -6.52 8.76 -3.64
C THR A 37 -6.15 7.29 -3.54
N LEU A 38 -5.67 6.90 -2.36
CA LEU A 38 -5.37 5.51 -2.07
C LEU A 38 -6.49 4.97 -1.20
N THR A 39 -7.19 3.98 -1.72
CA THR A 39 -8.30 3.36 -1.01
C THR A 39 -7.85 1.98 -0.53
N PHE A 40 -7.63 1.87 0.76
CA PHE A 40 -7.14 0.64 1.36
C PHE A 40 -8.32 -0.20 1.83
N CYS A 41 -8.34 -1.44 1.41
CA CYS A 41 -9.45 -2.35 1.67
C CYS A 41 -8.93 -3.64 2.27
N GLU A 42 -9.81 -4.34 2.93
CA GLU A 42 -9.48 -5.67 3.44
C GLU A 42 -10.33 -6.68 2.71
N MET A 43 -9.69 -7.45 1.84
CA MET A 43 -10.35 -8.53 1.14
C MET A 43 -10.50 -9.71 2.06
N ILE A 44 -11.71 -10.21 2.15
CA ILE A 44 -11.99 -11.42 2.90
C ILE A 44 -11.87 -12.58 1.94
N PRO A 45 -11.18 -13.65 2.30
CA PRO A 45 -11.02 -14.78 1.40
C PRO A 45 -12.36 -15.32 0.93
N ILE A 46 -12.45 -15.60 -0.36
CA ILE A 46 -13.66 -16.19 -0.93
C ILE A 46 -13.69 -17.65 -0.56
N SER A 47 -14.83 -18.11 -0.06
CA SER A 47 -14.98 -19.50 0.24
C SER A 47 -15.09 -20.31 -1.05
N GLU A 48 -14.73 -21.58 -0.96
CA GLU A 48 -14.86 -22.46 -2.10
C GLU A 48 -16.30 -22.52 -2.60
N ARG A 49 -17.22 -22.43 -1.69
CA ARG A 49 -18.64 -22.44 -2.02
C ARG A 49 -19.00 -21.23 -2.89
N ASP A 50 -18.49 -20.06 -2.51
CA ASP A 50 -18.77 -18.84 -3.29
C ASP A 50 -18.12 -18.93 -4.65
N PHE A 51 -16.98 -19.57 -4.73
CA PHE A 51 -16.29 -19.76 -5.98
C PHE A 51 -17.14 -20.60 -6.95
N LYS A 52 -17.80 -21.59 -6.44
CA LYS A 52 -18.62 -22.46 -7.26
C LYS A 52 -19.96 -21.86 -7.64
N ALA A 53 -20.27 -20.70 -7.08
CA ALA A 53 -21.55 -20.07 -7.35
C ALA A 53 -21.63 -19.42 -8.71
N ALA A 54 -20.54 -19.34 -9.47
CA ALA A 54 -20.55 -18.77 -10.80
C ALA A 54 -20.29 -19.85 -11.82
N PRO A 55 -21.27 -20.69 -12.10
CA PRO A 55 -21.07 -21.87 -12.93
C PRO A 55 -20.81 -21.57 -14.40
N ASP A 56 -21.13 -20.40 -14.85
CA ASP A 56 -20.96 -20.04 -16.26
C ASP A 56 -19.58 -19.48 -16.57
N GLY A 57 -18.67 -19.50 -15.61
CA GLY A 57 -17.33 -18.99 -15.81
C GLY A 57 -17.23 -17.48 -15.83
N SER A 58 -18.28 -16.80 -15.41
CA SER A 58 -18.24 -15.35 -15.35
C SER A 58 -17.26 -14.89 -14.27
N THR A 59 -16.81 -13.64 -14.42
CA THR A 59 -15.90 -13.05 -13.47
C THR A 59 -16.58 -12.88 -12.12
N HIS A 60 -15.89 -13.30 -11.08
CA HIS A 60 -16.36 -13.07 -9.72
C HIS A 60 -16.08 -11.64 -9.32
N VAL A 61 -17.09 -11.00 -8.76
CA VAL A 61 -16.90 -9.68 -8.17
C VAL A 61 -16.81 -9.83 -6.67
N VAL A 62 -15.68 -9.43 -6.12
CA VAL A 62 -15.46 -9.48 -4.69
C VAL A 62 -15.53 -8.07 -4.15
N GLN A 63 -16.36 -7.87 -3.16
CA GLN A 63 -16.45 -6.57 -2.51
C GLN A 63 -15.58 -6.57 -1.28
N ALA A 64 -14.64 -5.61 -1.24
CA ALA A 64 -13.73 -5.50 -0.13
C ALA A 64 -14.07 -4.28 0.70
N PRO A 65 -14.36 -4.44 1.99
CA PRO A 65 -14.65 -3.29 2.83
C PRO A 65 -13.49 -2.30 2.83
N VAL A 66 -13.82 -1.03 2.73
CA VAL A 66 -12.83 0.03 2.76
C VAL A 66 -12.42 0.27 4.21
N ARG A 67 -11.10 0.23 4.45
CA ARG A 67 -10.57 0.46 5.79
C ARG A 67 -10.11 1.90 5.96
N ALA A 68 -9.59 2.49 4.91
CA ALA A 68 -9.10 3.87 4.97
C ALA A 68 -8.99 4.43 3.57
N LYS A 69 -9.20 5.73 3.44
CA LYS A 69 -8.92 6.47 2.22
C LYS A 69 -7.95 7.57 2.56
N ILE A 70 -6.88 7.66 1.80
CA ILE A 70 -5.87 8.67 2.01
C ILE A 70 -5.65 9.41 0.71
N VAL A 71 -5.77 10.74 0.79
CA VAL A 71 -5.53 11.60 -0.37
C VAL A 71 -4.16 12.22 -0.19
N VAL A 72 -3.32 12.08 -1.20
CA VAL A 72 -1.98 12.65 -1.15
C VAL A 72 -1.78 13.54 -2.36
N PRO A 73 -1.05 14.65 -2.21
CA PRO A 73 -0.77 15.49 -3.37
C PRO A 73 0.16 14.77 -4.33
N VAL A 74 0.06 15.15 -5.61
CA VAL A 74 0.86 14.49 -6.63
C VAL A 74 2.35 14.62 -6.33
N GLN A 75 2.76 15.68 -5.64
CA GLN A 75 4.17 15.89 -5.32
C GLN A 75 4.73 14.85 -4.36
N LEU A 76 3.87 14.22 -3.57
CA LEU A 76 4.32 13.19 -2.64
C LEU A 76 4.53 11.85 -3.33
N VAL A 77 3.86 11.61 -4.44
CA VAL A 77 3.81 10.27 -5.03
C VAL A 77 5.18 9.74 -5.42
N PRO A 78 6.08 10.51 -6.06
CA PRO A 78 7.39 9.97 -6.39
C PRO A 78 8.18 9.53 -5.15
N ALA A 79 8.12 10.33 -4.09
CA ALA A 79 8.84 9.97 -2.86
C ALA A 79 8.24 8.73 -2.20
N LEU A 80 6.92 8.64 -2.20
CA LEU A 80 6.24 7.47 -1.65
C LEU A 80 6.61 6.21 -2.44
N THR A 81 6.60 6.31 -3.76
CA THR A 81 6.96 5.19 -4.61
C THR A 81 8.40 4.75 -4.36
N ALA A 82 9.32 5.71 -4.28
CA ALA A 82 10.71 5.40 -4.05
C ALA A 82 10.91 4.76 -2.67
N ALA A 83 10.20 5.24 -1.67
CA ALA A 83 10.33 4.67 -0.33
C ALA A 83 9.81 3.23 -0.29
N LEU A 84 8.71 2.96 -0.97
CA LEU A 84 8.18 1.61 -1.05
C LEU A 84 9.17 0.68 -1.76
N GLN A 85 9.74 1.14 -2.87
CA GLN A 85 10.69 0.33 -3.61
C GLN A 85 11.94 0.03 -2.78
N GLU A 86 12.44 1.03 -2.08
CA GLU A 86 13.63 0.84 -1.26
C GLU A 86 13.37 -0.13 -0.13
N ASN A 87 12.22 -0.03 0.51
CA ASN A 87 11.90 -0.95 1.58
C ASN A 87 11.68 -2.36 1.07
N MET A 88 11.12 -2.51 -0.12
CA MET A 88 11.01 -3.84 -0.71
C MET A 88 12.38 -4.45 -0.98
N ARG A 89 13.32 -3.61 -1.45
CA ARG A 89 14.68 -4.08 -1.68
C ARG A 89 15.32 -4.57 -0.38
N ILE A 90 15.18 -3.78 0.68
CA ILE A 90 15.72 -4.16 1.97
C ILE A 90 15.06 -5.42 2.49
N TYR A 91 13.76 -5.51 2.32
CA TYR A 91 13.03 -6.69 2.75
C TYR A 91 13.54 -7.94 2.06
N GLN A 92 13.73 -7.87 0.74
CA GLN A 92 14.19 -9.03 -0.01
C GLN A 92 15.58 -9.45 0.42
N GLU A 93 16.47 -8.49 0.68
CA GLU A 93 17.81 -8.81 1.14
C GLU A 93 17.81 -9.41 2.54
N SER A 94 16.94 -8.90 3.39
CA SER A 94 16.92 -9.33 4.80
C SER A 94 16.27 -10.68 4.98
N TYR A 95 15.29 -11.01 4.15
CA TYR A 95 14.45 -12.17 4.41
C TYR A 95 14.47 -13.20 3.27
N SER A 96 15.43 -13.06 2.35
CA SER A 96 15.49 -14.00 1.24
C SER A 96 15.72 -15.42 1.70
N ASN A 97 16.38 -15.62 2.84
CA ASN A 97 16.65 -16.94 3.36
C ASN A 97 15.54 -17.50 4.23
N VAL A 98 14.49 -16.75 4.45
CA VAL A 98 13.39 -17.18 5.29
C VAL A 98 12.29 -17.83 4.48
N GLY A 99 12.45 -17.85 3.15
CA GLY A 99 11.50 -18.51 2.30
C GLY A 99 10.43 -17.64 1.70
N TRP A 100 10.38 -16.40 2.09
CA TRP A 100 9.37 -15.50 1.58
C TRP A 100 9.62 -15.06 0.16
N GLY A 101 10.84 -14.61 -0.11
CA GLY A 101 11.23 -14.20 -1.44
C GLY A 101 11.54 -15.36 -2.32
N LYS A 102 11.61 -16.56 -1.77
CA LYS A 102 11.84 -17.75 -2.52
C LYS A 102 10.56 -18.52 -2.65
N LYS A 103 10.45 -19.19 -3.77
CA LYS A 103 9.40 -20.14 -3.87
C LYS A 103 9.56 -21.18 -2.78
N PRO A 104 8.54 -21.44 -2.01
CA PRO A 104 8.67 -22.46 -0.96
C PRO A 104 9.00 -23.79 -1.57
N VAL A 105 9.92 -24.46 -0.93
CA VAL A 105 10.25 -25.81 -1.30
C VAL A 105 9.46 -26.71 -0.37
N HIS A 106 8.39 -27.18 -0.84
CA HIS A 106 7.54 -28.02 -0.03
C HIS A 106 7.37 -29.35 -0.67
#